data_c71ae310bd6c450495de099665d0b7a9
#
_entry.id   c71ae310bd6c450495de099665d0b7a9
#
_cell.length_a   1.000
_cell.length_b   1.000
_cell.length_c   1.000
_cell.angle_alpha   90.00
_cell.angle_beta   90.00
_cell.angle_gamma   90.00
#
_symmetry.space_group_name_H-M   'P 1'
#
loop_
_entity.id
_entity.type
_entity.pdbx_description
1 polymer ?
#
loop_
_entity_poly.entity_id
_entity_poly.type
_entity_poly.pdbx_seq_one_letter_code
_entity_poly.pdbx_strand_id
1 'polypeptide(L)'
;MLHPRVYRPWGFYQTVHEGDRFQVKRITVNRGASLSLQMHHHRAEHWVVVNRAALVRNGDREFTLNENESTYIPPAVMHRFSNPGKVPLHLIEVQSGSYLGEDDIVRYDDDYGRD
;
A
#
# COMPACT_ATOMS: atom_id res chain seq x y z
N MET A 1 13.70 -12.87 12.28
CA MET A 1 12.60 -12.53 13.21
C MET A 1 11.35 -12.19 12.43
N LEU A 2 10.21 -12.74 12.83
CA LEU A 2 8.93 -12.39 12.21
C LEU A 2 8.36 -11.15 12.90
N HIS A 3 7.97 -10.18 12.10
CA HIS A 3 7.26 -9.01 12.61
C HIS A 3 5.78 -9.35 12.82
N PRO A 4 5.11 -8.75 13.82
CA PRO A 4 3.70 -8.97 14.01
C PRO A 4 2.87 -8.36 12.89
N ARG A 5 1.65 -8.88 12.73
CA ARG A 5 0.67 -8.25 11.85
C ARG A 5 0.18 -6.95 12.47
N VAL A 6 0.02 -5.94 11.65
CA VAL A 6 -0.53 -4.65 12.06
C VAL A 6 -1.91 -4.53 11.42
N TYR A 7 -2.96 -4.57 12.25
CA TYR A 7 -4.34 -4.57 11.76
C TYR A 7 -4.84 -3.16 11.54
N ARG A 8 -5.59 -3.00 10.46
CA ARG A 8 -6.19 -1.73 10.04
C ARG A 8 -7.65 -2.01 9.63
N PRO A 9 -8.50 -0.98 9.52
CA PRO A 9 -9.89 -1.19 9.10
C PRO A 9 -10.04 -1.91 7.76
N TRP A 10 -9.08 -1.77 6.86
CA TRP A 10 -9.12 -2.36 5.52
C TRP A 10 -8.47 -3.75 5.44
N GLY A 11 -7.80 -4.21 6.49
CA GLY A 11 -7.09 -5.49 6.46
C GLY A 11 -5.90 -5.47 7.40
N PHE A 12 -4.75 -5.92 6.93
CA PHE A 12 -3.54 -5.87 7.74
C PHE A 12 -2.29 -5.86 6.88
N TYR A 13 -1.16 -5.49 7.49
CA TYR A 13 0.14 -5.65 6.85
C TYR A 13 1.14 -6.26 7.83
N GLN A 14 2.23 -6.77 7.28
CA GLN A 14 3.31 -7.35 8.06
C GLN A 14 4.62 -6.98 7.37
N THR A 15 5.55 -6.41 8.13
CA THR A 15 6.90 -6.15 7.62
C THR A 15 7.62 -7.48 7.52
N VAL A 16 8.17 -7.79 6.35
CA VAL A 16 8.87 -9.05 6.13
C VAL A 16 10.38 -8.87 6.07
N HIS A 17 10.85 -7.66 5.78
CA HIS A 17 12.28 -7.36 5.79
C HIS A 17 12.51 -5.86 5.92
N GLU A 18 13.55 -5.47 6.64
CA GLU A 18 13.96 -4.08 6.78
C GLU A 18 15.47 -3.97 6.53
N GLY A 19 15.88 -2.92 5.84
CA GLY A 19 17.27 -2.56 5.64
C GLY A 19 17.44 -1.07 5.78
N ASP A 20 18.65 -0.57 5.52
CA ASP A 20 18.90 0.86 5.45
C ASP A 20 18.15 1.42 4.25
N ARG A 21 17.30 2.38 4.41
CA ARG A 21 16.60 3.06 3.32
C ARG A 21 15.56 2.23 2.60
N PHE A 22 15.22 1.03 3.08
CA PHE A 22 14.11 0.27 2.49
C PHE A 22 13.45 -0.64 3.50
N GLN A 23 12.17 -0.96 3.24
CA GLN A 23 11.49 -2.05 3.93
C GLN A 23 10.50 -2.71 2.98
N VAL A 24 10.25 -3.98 3.23
CA VAL A 24 9.33 -4.80 2.42
C VAL A 24 8.16 -5.19 3.30
N LYS A 25 6.94 -4.96 2.82
CA LYS A 25 5.71 -5.31 3.52
C LYS A 25 4.87 -6.25 2.70
N ARG A 26 4.21 -7.15 3.39
CA ARG A 26 3.17 -8.00 2.86
C ARG A 26 1.84 -7.41 3.31
N ILE A 27 0.93 -7.14 2.37
CA ILE A 27 -0.32 -6.46 2.65
C ILE A 27 -1.49 -7.32 2.22
N THR A 28 -2.48 -7.45 3.10
CA THR A 28 -3.73 -8.14 2.81
C THR A 28 -4.87 -7.14 2.92
N VAL A 29 -5.65 -7.00 1.86
CA VAL A 29 -6.79 -6.09 1.80
C VAL A 29 -8.07 -6.91 1.78
N ASN A 30 -8.96 -6.65 2.73
CA ASN A 30 -10.26 -7.33 2.81
C ASN A 30 -11.08 -7.07 1.55
N ARG A 31 -11.96 -8.00 1.25
CA ARG A 31 -12.88 -7.84 0.11
C ARG A 31 -13.61 -6.51 0.19
N GLY A 32 -13.69 -5.81 -0.93
CA GLY A 32 -14.40 -4.55 -1.04
C GLY A 32 -13.78 -3.38 -0.28
N ALA A 33 -12.62 -3.58 0.37
CA ALA A 33 -12.00 -2.54 1.17
C ALA A 33 -11.02 -1.70 0.34
N SER A 34 -10.78 -0.49 0.83
CA SER A 34 -9.91 0.47 0.18
C SER A 34 -9.04 1.15 1.23
N LEU A 35 -7.78 1.39 0.91
CA LEU A 35 -6.94 2.25 1.73
C LEU A 35 -7.33 3.70 1.51
N SER A 36 -6.91 4.59 2.44
CA SER A 36 -7.10 6.03 2.25
C SER A 36 -6.29 6.52 1.05
N LEU A 37 -6.76 7.59 0.43
CA LEU A 37 -5.95 8.32 -0.56
C LEU A 37 -4.88 9.08 0.22
N GLN A 38 -3.61 8.84 -0.10
CA GLN A 38 -2.50 9.31 0.72
C GLN A 38 -1.27 9.61 -0.12
N MET A 39 -0.31 10.31 0.48
CA MET A 39 1.02 10.46 -0.10
C MET A 39 2.09 10.44 0.99
N HIS A 40 3.33 10.22 0.58
CA HIS A 40 4.50 10.25 1.46
C HIS A 40 5.54 11.17 0.86
N HIS A 41 6.19 11.99 1.70
CA HIS A 41 7.16 12.97 1.22
C HIS A 41 8.55 12.38 0.98
N HIS A 42 8.92 11.34 1.73
CA HIS A 42 10.33 10.91 1.83
C HIS A 42 10.56 9.50 1.32
N ARG A 43 9.54 8.84 0.76
CA ARG A 43 9.69 7.48 0.26
C ARG A 43 8.93 7.28 -1.04
N ALA A 44 9.46 6.39 -1.87
CA ALA A 44 8.77 5.82 -3.01
C ALA A 44 8.26 4.44 -2.63
N GLU A 45 7.32 3.91 -3.42
CA GLU A 45 6.79 2.57 -3.22
C GLU A 45 6.72 1.83 -4.54
N HIS A 46 6.94 0.51 -4.47
CA HIS A 46 6.68 -0.41 -5.56
C HIS A 46 5.67 -1.41 -5.07
N TRP A 47 4.59 -1.61 -5.81
CA TRP A 47 3.54 -2.56 -5.47
C TRP A 47 3.51 -3.69 -6.47
N VAL A 48 3.47 -4.93 -5.98
CA VAL A 48 3.34 -6.13 -6.80
C VAL A 48 2.12 -6.89 -6.31
N VAL A 49 1.17 -7.16 -7.19
CA VAL A 49 0.01 -7.98 -6.84
C VAL A 49 0.43 -9.45 -6.86
N VAL A 50 0.23 -10.13 -5.75
CA VAL A 50 0.56 -11.56 -5.61
C VAL A 50 -0.57 -12.41 -6.15
N ASN A 51 -1.81 -12.09 -5.78
CA ASN A 51 -2.98 -12.75 -6.32
C ASN A 51 -4.19 -11.80 -6.33
N ARG A 52 -5.12 -12.08 -7.21
CA ARG A 52 -6.32 -11.27 -7.46
C ARG A 52 -5.94 -9.99 -8.22
N ALA A 53 -6.74 -8.95 -8.08
CA ALA A 53 -6.51 -7.70 -8.79
C ALA A 53 -6.77 -6.51 -7.87
N ALA A 54 -5.95 -5.49 -8.00
CA ALA A 54 -6.10 -4.24 -7.26
C ALA A 54 -6.57 -3.15 -8.21
N LEU A 55 -7.47 -2.29 -7.73
CA LEU A 55 -7.75 -1.03 -8.39
C LEU A 55 -6.78 -0.01 -7.82
N VAL A 56 -5.97 0.59 -8.67
CA VAL A 56 -4.88 1.49 -8.26
C VAL A 56 -5.16 2.90 -8.74
N ARG A 57 -4.97 3.86 -7.83
CA ARG A 57 -4.83 5.26 -8.19
C ARG A 57 -3.38 5.68 -7.97
N ASN A 58 -2.77 6.24 -8.99
CA ASN A 58 -1.39 6.71 -8.98
C ASN A 58 -1.36 8.10 -9.63
N GLY A 59 -1.37 9.14 -8.81
CA GLY A 59 -1.55 10.51 -9.27
C GLY A 59 -2.93 10.68 -9.91
N ASP A 60 -2.97 11.10 -11.16
CA ASP A 60 -4.22 11.29 -11.91
C ASP A 60 -4.67 10.04 -12.66
N ARG A 61 -3.89 8.97 -12.60
CA ARG A 61 -4.18 7.73 -13.30
C ARG A 61 -4.91 6.76 -12.40
N GLU A 62 -5.90 6.07 -12.98
CA GLU A 62 -6.60 4.99 -12.29
C GLU A 62 -6.60 3.77 -13.20
N PHE A 63 -6.21 2.61 -12.67
CA PHE A 63 -6.08 1.40 -13.47
C PHE A 63 -6.16 0.15 -12.61
N THR A 64 -6.42 -0.98 -13.26
CA THR A 64 -6.38 -2.29 -12.61
C THR A 64 -4.97 -2.87 -12.71
N LEU A 65 -4.46 -3.32 -11.58
CA LEU A 65 -3.17 -4.02 -11.50
C LEU A 65 -3.48 -5.49 -11.24
N ASN A 66 -3.13 -6.33 -12.19
CA ASN A 66 -3.44 -7.75 -12.13
C ASN A 66 -2.31 -8.56 -11.49
N GLU A 67 -2.57 -9.84 -11.28
CA GLU A 67 -1.60 -10.76 -10.69
C GLU A 67 -0.27 -10.70 -11.43
N ASN A 68 0.82 -10.63 -10.67
CA ASN A 68 2.21 -10.50 -11.15
C ASN A 68 2.54 -9.16 -11.83
N GLU A 69 1.60 -8.24 -11.87
CA GLU A 69 1.90 -6.89 -12.35
C GLU A 69 2.37 -6.01 -11.21
N SER A 70 3.11 -4.95 -11.55
CA SER A 70 3.67 -4.03 -10.58
C SER A 70 3.54 -2.59 -11.04
N THR A 71 3.59 -1.67 -10.08
CA THR A 71 3.58 -0.24 -10.37
C THR A 71 4.51 0.49 -9.41
N TYR A 72 5.08 1.59 -9.88
CA TYR A 72 5.94 2.46 -9.11
C TYR A 72 5.18 3.72 -8.70
N ILE A 73 5.24 4.06 -7.41
CA ILE A 73 4.65 5.27 -6.85
C ILE A 73 5.79 6.20 -6.43
N PRO A 74 5.99 7.34 -7.11
CA PRO A 74 7.01 8.30 -6.70
C PRO A 74 6.70 8.96 -5.36
N PRO A 75 7.71 9.54 -4.68
CA PRO A 75 7.43 10.39 -3.52
C PRO A 75 6.50 11.55 -3.89
N ALA A 76 5.71 12.01 -2.93
CA ALA A 76 4.83 13.16 -3.05
C ALA A 76 3.73 13.01 -4.12
N VAL A 77 3.39 11.79 -4.50
CA VAL A 77 2.29 11.50 -5.43
C VAL A 77 1.14 10.86 -4.67
N MET A 78 -0.06 11.38 -4.86
CA MET A 78 -1.27 10.81 -4.24
C MET A 78 -1.54 9.43 -4.79
N HIS A 79 -1.81 8.49 -3.92
CA HIS A 79 -2.02 7.10 -4.31
C HIS A 79 -2.92 6.35 -3.35
N ARG A 80 -3.55 5.30 -3.84
CA ARG A 80 -4.19 4.28 -3.03
C ARG A 80 -4.43 3.02 -3.86
N PHE A 81 -4.64 1.89 -3.19
CA PHE A 81 -5.15 0.70 -3.82
C PHE A 81 -6.38 0.21 -3.07
N SER A 82 -7.23 -0.51 -3.80
CA SER A 82 -8.49 -1.03 -3.32
C SER A 82 -8.65 -2.46 -3.80
N ASN A 83 -9.42 -3.23 -3.04
CA ASN A 83 -9.80 -4.57 -3.44
C ASN A 83 -11.24 -4.56 -3.94
N PRO A 84 -11.49 -4.52 -5.25
CA PRO A 84 -12.86 -4.53 -5.78
C PRO A 84 -13.49 -5.91 -5.78
N GLY A 85 -12.72 -6.95 -5.43
CA GLY A 85 -13.16 -8.33 -5.50
C GLY A 85 -13.88 -8.81 -4.26
N LYS A 86 -14.21 -10.10 -4.27
CA LYS A 86 -15.01 -10.74 -3.21
C LYS A 86 -14.18 -11.60 -2.26
N VAL A 87 -12.88 -11.67 -2.48
CA VAL A 87 -11.94 -12.41 -1.63
C VAL A 87 -10.77 -11.51 -1.29
N PRO A 88 -9.99 -11.83 -0.25
CA PRO A 88 -8.84 -11.00 0.11
C PRO A 88 -7.83 -10.86 -1.02
N LEU A 89 -7.25 -9.66 -1.12
CA LEU A 89 -6.21 -9.30 -2.08
C LEU A 89 -4.87 -9.28 -1.34
N HIS A 90 -3.84 -9.84 -1.95
CA HIS A 90 -2.49 -9.85 -1.38
C HIS A 90 -1.52 -9.11 -2.28
N LEU A 91 -0.75 -8.20 -1.67
CA LEU A 91 0.29 -7.42 -2.36
C LEU A 91 1.60 -7.51 -1.59
N ILE A 92 2.69 -7.28 -2.32
CA ILE A 92 4.00 -7.00 -1.73
C ILE A 92 4.30 -5.54 -2.05
N GLU A 93 4.73 -4.80 -1.04
CA GLU A 93 5.11 -3.40 -1.15
C GLU A 93 6.55 -3.23 -0.75
N VAL A 94 7.35 -2.62 -1.62
CA VAL A 94 8.71 -2.22 -1.29
C VAL A 94 8.71 -0.71 -1.12
N GLN A 95 9.08 -0.24 0.07
CA GLN A 95 9.25 1.17 0.38
C GLN A 95 10.73 1.49 0.36
N SER A 96 11.11 2.57 -0.30
CA SER A 96 12.50 3.00 -0.31
C SER A 96 12.60 4.52 -0.25
N GLY A 97 13.55 5.01 0.53
CA GLY A 97 13.72 6.45 0.69
C GLY A 97 14.55 6.82 1.91
N SER A 98 14.63 8.13 2.15
CA SER A 98 15.44 8.68 3.25
C SER A 98 14.79 8.51 4.61
N TYR A 99 13.47 8.35 4.65
CA TYR A 99 12.74 8.20 5.90
C TYR A 99 11.53 7.29 5.68
N LEU A 100 11.43 6.25 6.48
CA LEU A 100 10.39 5.21 6.33
C LEU A 100 9.39 5.16 7.48
N GLY A 101 9.38 6.18 8.35
CA GLY A 101 8.44 6.24 9.47
C GLY A 101 7.00 6.35 9.02
N GLU A 102 6.08 5.74 9.76
CA GLU A 102 4.67 5.74 9.43
C GLU A 102 4.00 7.11 9.62
N ASP A 103 4.69 8.06 10.24
CA ASP A 103 4.22 9.43 10.38
C ASP A 103 4.50 10.28 9.13
N ASP A 104 5.24 9.77 8.15
CA ASP A 104 5.45 10.43 6.85
C ASP A 104 4.24 10.14 5.94
N ILE A 105 3.08 10.66 6.30
CA ILE A 105 1.85 10.40 5.57
C ILE A 105 0.95 11.63 5.61
N VAL A 106 0.36 11.94 4.46
CA VAL A 106 -0.74 12.89 4.33
C VAL A 106 -1.94 12.13 3.80
N ARG A 107 -3.04 12.13 4.53
CA ARG A 107 -4.28 11.48 4.11
C ARG A 107 -5.25 12.52 3.55
N TYR A 108 -5.77 12.24 2.36
CA TYR A 108 -6.70 13.16 1.68
C TYR A 108 -8.15 12.71 1.78
N ASP A 109 -8.37 11.40 1.84
CA ASP A 109 -9.69 10.79 1.83
C ASP A 109 -9.58 9.47 2.58
N ASP A 110 -10.09 9.46 3.80
CA ASP A 110 -10.02 8.28 4.64
C ASP A 110 -11.43 7.87 5.05
N ASP A 111 -11.96 6.84 4.40
CA ASP A 111 -13.31 6.31 4.66
C ASP A 111 -13.47 5.83 6.10
N TYR A 112 -12.39 5.68 6.84
CA TYR A 112 -12.39 5.16 8.21
C TYR A 112 -12.23 6.26 9.26
N GLY A 113 -12.13 7.52 8.85
CA GLY A 113 -12.11 8.66 9.75
C GLY A 113 -10.88 8.77 10.64
N ARG A 114 -9.72 8.37 10.16
CA ARG A 114 -8.47 8.36 10.96
C ARG A 114 -7.64 9.63 10.84
N ASP A 115 -8.04 10.55 10.06
CA ASP A 115 -7.26 11.76 9.78
C ASP A 115 -7.05 12.63 11.01
#